data_ce0ef9a5682d97444e7bc83bef6e88b6
#
_entry.id   ce0ef9a5682d97444e7bc83bef6e88b6
#
_cell.length_a   1.000
_cell.length_b   1.000
_cell.length_c   1.000
_cell.angle_alpha   90.00
_cell.angle_beta   90.00
_cell.angle_gamma   90.00
#
_symmetry.space_group_name_H-M   'P 1'
#
loop_
_entity.id
_entity.type
_entity.pdbx_description
1 polymer ?
#
loop_
_entity_poly.entity_id
_entity_poly.type
_entity_poly.pdbx_seq_one_letter_code
_entity_poly.pdbx_strand_id
1 'polypeptide(L)'
;MPLAEWFARHPDQAWLCAAVTATVSVVSLMAYAFTMGTHNAAIADAPVLPSIIAEARALVGLNAALGATGALIAAAALPMGLWALPLFVAPLLFTLFAVGQHATVRATQRETIRALARVTELAGYTSTGHAERVAELAVTVGRDLGMSERELQTLEYAALLHDLGQVCIVEPLPHGATVLAAPTDQQQIGADSADILGRIGVFPEVARTLRDQATPYRQVREFGQDLPLASRIIKVVNAYDDFVQVLQGKDRQAAAIERMHLGLGYEYDPHVVDALVDALRRRAPQVPAPQR
;
A
#
# COMPACT_ATOMS: atom_id res chain seq x y z
N MET A 1 16.66 29.33 -39.74
CA MET A 1 16.73 28.02 -40.43
C MET A 1 15.99 26.98 -39.58
N PRO A 2 14.95 26.31 -40.05
CA PRO A 2 14.30 25.27 -39.24
C PRO A 2 15.28 24.14 -38.99
N LEU A 3 15.31 23.62 -37.75
CA LEU A 3 16.17 22.51 -37.31
C LEU A 3 16.09 21.30 -38.26
N ALA A 4 14.91 21.03 -38.81
CA ALA A 4 14.70 19.97 -39.80
C ALA A 4 15.53 20.08 -41.07
N GLU A 5 15.71 21.29 -41.62
CA GLU A 5 16.55 21.54 -42.79
C GLU A 5 18.04 21.39 -42.48
N TRP A 6 18.45 21.76 -41.27
CA TRP A 6 19.83 21.57 -40.87
C TRP A 6 20.21 20.09 -40.78
N PHE A 7 19.34 19.26 -40.15
CA PHE A 7 19.56 17.82 -40.03
C PHE A 7 19.48 17.09 -41.35
N ALA A 8 18.62 17.51 -42.27
CA ALA A 8 18.55 16.95 -43.63
C ALA A 8 19.86 17.16 -44.40
N ARG A 9 20.64 18.18 -44.09
CA ARG A 9 21.93 18.48 -44.71
C ARG A 9 23.12 17.78 -44.05
N HIS A 10 22.92 17.23 -42.80
CA HIS A 10 23.99 16.62 -42.02
C HIS A 10 23.54 15.24 -41.49
N PRO A 11 23.31 14.24 -42.36
CA PRO A 11 22.79 12.92 -41.97
C PRO A 11 23.74 12.14 -41.05
N ASP A 12 25.03 12.44 -41.08
CA ASP A 12 26.09 11.92 -40.21
C ASP A 12 25.99 12.39 -38.76
N GLN A 13 25.18 13.41 -38.50
CA GLN A 13 24.97 14.00 -37.15
C GLN A 13 23.63 13.59 -36.53
N ALA A 14 23.01 12.51 -36.96
CA ALA A 14 21.76 11.98 -36.38
C ALA A 14 21.89 11.71 -34.86
N TRP A 15 23.09 11.40 -34.37
CA TRP A 15 23.37 11.28 -32.94
C TRP A 15 23.11 12.57 -32.13
N LEU A 16 23.25 13.76 -32.76
CA LEU A 16 22.92 15.04 -32.11
C LEU A 16 21.42 15.15 -31.82
N CYS A 17 20.56 14.66 -32.71
CA CYS A 17 19.12 14.61 -32.47
C CYS A 17 18.81 13.71 -31.27
N ALA A 18 19.43 12.55 -31.19
CA ALA A 18 19.27 11.65 -30.04
C ALA A 18 19.76 12.30 -28.73
N ALA A 19 20.92 12.96 -28.77
CA ALA A 19 21.46 13.66 -27.62
C ALA A 19 20.56 14.81 -27.14
N VAL A 20 20.06 15.63 -28.06
CA VAL A 20 19.13 16.72 -27.74
C VAL A 20 17.83 16.17 -27.14
N THR A 21 17.24 15.11 -27.75
CA THR A 21 16.02 14.50 -27.25
C THR A 21 16.23 13.91 -25.85
N ALA A 22 17.33 13.22 -25.61
CA ALA A 22 17.68 12.69 -24.30
C ALA A 22 17.84 13.81 -23.26
N THR A 23 18.53 14.89 -23.61
CA THR A 23 18.72 16.04 -22.71
C THR A 23 17.38 16.71 -22.37
N VAL A 24 16.51 16.94 -23.36
CA VAL A 24 15.18 17.51 -23.15
C VAL A 24 14.34 16.61 -22.24
N SER A 25 14.39 15.28 -22.44
CA SER A 25 13.68 14.33 -21.59
C SER A 25 14.16 14.37 -20.13
N VAL A 26 15.47 14.43 -19.90
CA VAL A 26 16.03 14.53 -18.54
C VAL A 26 15.64 15.86 -17.88
N VAL A 27 15.75 16.98 -18.60
CA VAL A 27 15.36 18.31 -18.06
C VAL A 27 13.86 18.34 -17.75
N SER A 28 13.02 17.78 -18.61
CA SER A 28 11.57 17.70 -18.36
C SER A 28 11.25 16.84 -17.13
N LEU A 29 11.92 15.69 -16.96
CA LEU A 29 11.78 14.85 -15.78
C LEU A 29 12.18 15.63 -14.50
N MET A 30 13.30 16.30 -14.52
CA MET A 30 13.79 17.07 -13.37
C MET A 30 12.83 18.21 -13.00
N ALA A 31 12.33 18.95 -14.00
CA ALA A 31 11.36 20.03 -13.79
C ALA A 31 10.05 19.48 -13.19
N TYR A 32 9.54 18.37 -13.71
CA TYR A 32 8.34 17.73 -13.19
C TYR A 32 8.55 17.21 -11.75
N ALA A 33 9.62 16.46 -11.52
CA ALA A 33 9.93 15.91 -10.20
C ALA A 33 10.10 17.01 -9.15
N PHE A 34 10.71 18.15 -9.53
CA PHE A 34 10.85 19.31 -8.67
C PHE A 34 9.49 19.93 -8.32
N THR A 35 8.66 20.20 -9.33
CA THR A 35 7.34 20.83 -9.11
C THR A 35 6.40 19.95 -8.31
N MET A 36 6.27 18.66 -8.68
CA MET A 36 5.37 17.73 -7.98
C MET A 36 5.93 17.30 -6.62
N GLY A 37 7.24 17.07 -6.52
CA GLY A 37 7.88 16.73 -5.25
C GLY A 37 7.77 17.84 -4.21
N THR A 38 7.92 19.11 -4.60
CA THR A 38 7.69 20.25 -3.69
C THR A 38 6.23 20.43 -3.32
N HIS A 39 5.30 20.22 -4.27
CA HIS A 39 3.87 20.29 -4.01
C HIS A 39 3.42 19.19 -3.04
N ASN A 40 3.82 17.95 -3.28
CA ASN A 40 3.47 16.80 -2.44
C ASN A 40 4.10 16.91 -1.04
N ALA A 41 5.35 17.40 -0.95
CA ALA A 41 6.00 17.66 0.33
C ALA A 41 5.25 18.71 1.15
N ALA A 42 4.75 19.79 0.51
CA ALA A 42 3.98 20.83 1.18
C ALA A 42 2.62 20.34 1.69
N ILE A 43 1.94 19.45 0.95
CA ILE A 43 0.65 18.87 1.37
C ILE A 43 0.83 17.86 2.51
N ALA A 44 1.90 17.04 2.45
CA ALA A 44 2.15 15.96 3.39
C ALA A 44 3.00 16.35 4.60
N ASP A 45 3.39 17.62 4.69
CA ASP A 45 4.37 18.15 5.69
C ASP A 45 5.64 17.28 5.78
N ALA A 46 6.13 16.85 4.60
CA ALA A 46 7.23 15.91 4.45
C ALA A 46 8.51 16.59 3.96
N PRO A 47 9.70 15.99 4.15
CA PRO A 47 10.95 16.53 3.65
C PRO A 47 10.95 16.67 2.12
N VAL A 48 11.32 17.83 1.60
CA VAL A 48 11.24 18.18 0.17
C VAL A 48 12.13 17.28 -0.69
N LEU A 49 13.39 17.08 -0.30
CA LEU A 49 14.36 16.33 -1.12
C LEU A 49 13.99 14.85 -1.32
N PRO A 50 13.60 14.08 -0.28
CA PRO A 50 13.09 12.73 -0.47
C PRO A 50 11.86 12.65 -1.37
N SER A 51 10.94 13.61 -1.29
CA SER A 51 9.75 13.68 -2.11
C SER A 51 10.09 13.89 -3.59
N ILE A 52 11.03 14.77 -3.91
CA ILE A 52 11.53 15.01 -5.27
C ILE A 52 12.18 13.72 -5.83
N ILE A 53 13.00 13.04 -5.03
CA ILE A 53 13.68 11.80 -5.44
C ILE A 53 12.64 10.68 -5.68
N ALA A 54 11.63 10.58 -4.87
CA ALA A 54 10.55 9.59 -5.03
C ALA A 54 9.80 9.80 -6.35
N GLU A 55 9.41 11.05 -6.67
CA GLU A 55 8.76 11.41 -7.93
C GLU A 55 9.67 11.14 -9.15
N ALA A 56 10.95 11.50 -9.06
CA ALA A 56 11.90 11.22 -10.14
C ALA A 56 12.03 9.71 -10.40
N ARG A 57 12.13 8.89 -9.33
CA ARG A 57 12.22 7.44 -9.45
C ARG A 57 10.96 6.80 -10.02
N ALA A 58 9.78 7.30 -9.65
CA ALA A 58 8.51 6.79 -10.15
C ALA A 58 8.37 6.96 -11.67
N LEU A 59 8.94 8.02 -12.24
CA LEU A 59 8.78 8.37 -13.66
C LEU A 59 10.00 8.06 -14.53
N VAL A 60 11.12 7.61 -13.94
CA VAL A 60 12.35 7.38 -14.70
C VAL A 60 12.15 6.39 -15.87
N GLY A 61 11.41 5.33 -15.63
CA GLY A 61 11.12 4.33 -16.67
C GLY A 61 10.27 4.89 -17.81
N LEU A 62 9.24 5.67 -17.48
CA LEU A 62 8.38 6.32 -18.47
C LEU A 62 9.15 7.36 -19.28
N ASN A 63 9.96 8.19 -18.63
CA ASN A 63 10.79 9.19 -19.31
C ASN A 63 11.87 8.56 -20.20
N ALA A 64 12.47 7.46 -19.76
CA ALA A 64 13.43 6.71 -20.58
C ALA A 64 12.75 6.15 -21.85
N ALA A 65 11.54 5.60 -21.72
CA ALA A 65 10.76 5.11 -22.85
C ALA A 65 10.38 6.24 -23.83
N LEU A 66 9.91 7.38 -23.30
CA LEU A 66 9.57 8.56 -24.11
C LEU A 66 10.80 9.11 -24.83
N GLY A 67 11.93 9.25 -24.15
CA GLY A 67 13.19 9.71 -24.72
C GLY A 67 13.71 8.79 -25.80
N ALA A 68 13.71 7.48 -25.56
CA ALA A 68 14.11 6.48 -26.53
C ALA A 68 13.19 6.48 -27.78
N THR A 69 11.88 6.57 -27.58
CA THR A 69 10.90 6.68 -28.68
C THR A 69 11.14 7.94 -29.51
N GLY A 70 11.36 9.09 -28.85
CA GLY A 70 11.68 10.34 -29.55
C GLY A 70 12.97 10.25 -30.35
N ALA A 71 14.02 9.64 -29.81
CA ALA A 71 15.28 9.41 -30.52
C ALA A 71 15.10 8.47 -31.74
N LEU A 72 14.31 7.40 -31.58
CA LEU A 72 13.99 6.49 -32.70
C LEU A 72 13.19 7.18 -33.80
N ILE A 73 12.20 8.01 -33.43
CA ILE A 73 11.43 8.81 -34.41
C ILE A 73 12.37 9.75 -35.18
N ALA A 74 13.26 10.45 -34.43
CA ALA A 74 14.21 11.37 -35.04
C ALA A 74 15.17 10.65 -36.03
N ALA A 75 15.68 9.48 -35.64
CA ALA A 75 16.54 8.67 -36.52
C ALA A 75 15.80 8.10 -37.73
N ALA A 76 14.56 7.68 -37.56
CA ALA A 76 13.75 7.07 -38.62
C ALA A 76 13.07 8.11 -39.55
N ALA A 77 12.93 9.36 -39.12
CA ALA A 77 12.25 10.40 -39.90
C ALA A 77 12.91 10.69 -41.25
N LEU A 78 14.23 10.59 -41.35
CA LEU A 78 14.94 10.79 -42.63
C LEU A 78 14.64 9.70 -43.64
N PRO A 79 14.77 8.38 -43.35
CA PRO A 79 14.50 7.33 -44.34
C PRO A 79 13.01 7.02 -44.54
N MET A 80 12.15 7.23 -43.51
CA MET A 80 10.74 6.83 -43.50
C MET A 80 9.77 8.00 -43.66
N GLY A 81 10.26 9.24 -43.55
CA GLY A 81 9.43 10.44 -43.60
C GLY A 81 8.36 10.44 -42.51
N LEU A 82 7.16 10.88 -42.82
CA LEU A 82 6.05 10.98 -41.86
C LEU A 82 5.55 9.63 -41.31
N TRP A 83 5.87 8.52 -41.96
CA TRP A 83 5.49 7.18 -41.51
C TRP A 83 6.20 6.76 -40.21
N ALA A 84 7.32 7.38 -39.85
CA ALA A 84 7.99 7.18 -38.60
C ALA A 84 7.10 7.54 -37.40
N LEU A 85 6.27 8.58 -37.51
CA LEU A 85 5.38 9.01 -36.43
C LEU A 85 4.39 7.93 -35.97
N PRO A 86 3.48 7.42 -36.86
CA PRO A 86 2.51 6.42 -36.43
C PRO A 86 3.18 5.12 -35.97
N LEU A 87 4.31 4.73 -36.57
CA LEU A 87 5.01 3.50 -36.23
C LEU A 87 5.54 3.49 -34.77
N PHE A 88 6.08 4.60 -34.31
CA PHE A 88 6.67 4.68 -32.98
C PHE A 88 5.72 5.29 -31.92
N VAL A 89 4.80 6.16 -32.33
CA VAL A 89 3.83 6.77 -31.40
C VAL A 89 2.72 5.79 -31.04
N ALA A 90 2.24 4.94 -31.95
CA ALA A 90 1.15 4.01 -31.66
C ALA A 90 1.49 3.00 -30.55
N PRO A 91 2.65 2.30 -30.54
CA PRO A 91 3.04 1.44 -29.40
C PRO A 91 3.18 2.22 -28.09
N LEU A 92 3.67 3.45 -28.14
CA LEU A 92 3.79 4.31 -26.96
C LEU A 92 2.42 4.64 -26.38
N LEU A 93 1.48 5.10 -27.23
CA LEU A 93 0.11 5.39 -26.80
C LEU A 93 -0.59 4.15 -26.26
N PHE A 94 -0.38 2.98 -26.89
CA PHE A 94 -0.92 1.72 -26.40
C PHE A 94 -0.35 1.36 -25.02
N THR A 95 0.95 1.55 -24.80
CA THR A 95 1.59 1.33 -23.49
C THR A 95 1.03 2.28 -22.44
N LEU A 96 0.90 3.58 -22.74
CA LEU A 96 0.32 4.57 -21.83
C LEU A 96 -1.14 4.23 -21.50
N PHE A 97 -1.92 3.82 -22.48
CA PHE A 97 -3.29 3.37 -22.30
C PHE A 97 -3.35 2.13 -21.38
N ALA A 98 -2.51 1.12 -21.66
CA ALA A 98 -2.45 -0.09 -20.83
C ALA A 98 -2.06 0.21 -19.37
N VAL A 99 -1.06 1.07 -19.14
CA VAL A 99 -0.67 1.51 -17.79
C VAL A 99 -1.82 2.25 -17.10
N GLY A 100 -2.50 3.15 -17.81
CA GLY A 100 -3.69 3.85 -17.30
C GLY A 100 -4.81 2.89 -16.90
N GLN A 101 -5.11 1.88 -17.72
CA GLN A 101 -6.11 0.85 -17.42
C GLN A 101 -5.74 0.04 -16.16
N HIS A 102 -4.47 -0.34 -16.01
CA HIS A 102 -4.02 -1.03 -14.79
C HIS A 102 -4.19 -0.18 -13.52
N ALA A 103 -3.93 1.11 -13.59
CA ALA A 103 -4.14 2.04 -12.46
C ALA A 103 -5.62 2.13 -12.09
N THR A 104 -6.51 2.24 -13.08
CA THR A 104 -7.97 2.30 -12.88
C THR A 104 -8.49 1.02 -12.25
N VAL A 105 -8.06 -0.15 -12.75
CA VAL A 105 -8.48 -1.45 -12.18
C VAL A 105 -8.07 -1.57 -10.72
N ARG A 106 -6.85 -1.17 -10.36
CA ARG A 106 -6.39 -1.18 -8.96
C ARG A 106 -7.20 -0.24 -8.07
N ALA A 107 -7.53 0.96 -8.55
CA ALA A 107 -8.37 1.90 -7.82
C ALA A 107 -9.77 1.32 -7.55
N THR A 108 -10.40 0.75 -8.59
CA THR A 108 -11.72 0.11 -8.46
C THR A 108 -11.69 -1.08 -7.50
N GLN A 109 -10.64 -1.90 -7.54
CA GLN A 109 -10.45 -3.01 -6.60
C GLN A 109 -10.38 -2.52 -5.15
N ARG A 110 -9.61 -1.45 -4.89
CA ARG A 110 -9.48 -0.87 -3.56
C ARG A 110 -10.81 -0.29 -3.04
N GLU A 111 -11.57 0.39 -3.90
CA GLU A 111 -12.90 0.89 -3.56
C GLU A 111 -13.89 -0.23 -3.26
N THR A 112 -13.86 -1.31 -4.05
CA THR A 112 -14.69 -2.50 -3.81
C THR A 112 -14.38 -3.13 -2.45
N ILE A 113 -13.10 -3.27 -2.10
CA ILE A 113 -12.65 -3.81 -0.81
C ILE A 113 -13.14 -2.93 0.34
N ARG A 114 -13.01 -1.61 0.23
CA ARG A 114 -13.52 -0.68 1.25
C ARG A 114 -15.05 -0.74 1.37
N ALA A 115 -15.75 -0.90 0.25
CA ALA A 115 -17.21 -1.06 0.27
C ALA A 115 -17.62 -2.35 1.00
N LEU A 116 -16.89 -3.47 0.79
CA LEU A 116 -17.12 -4.73 1.52
C LEU A 116 -16.83 -4.58 3.03
N ALA A 117 -15.74 -3.90 3.40
CA ALA A 117 -15.43 -3.63 4.80
C ALA A 117 -16.54 -2.82 5.49
N ARG A 118 -17.15 -1.84 4.79
CA ARG A 118 -18.27 -1.07 5.32
C ARG A 118 -19.55 -1.89 5.54
N VAL A 119 -19.72 -3.02 4.87
CA VAL A 119 -20.90 -3.88 5.09
C VAL A 119 -20.94 -4.38 6.53
N THR A 120 -19.81 -4.78 7.11
CA THR A 120 -19.74 -5.23 8.51
C THR A 120 -20.09 -4.12 9.50
N GLU A 121 -19.64 -2.89 9.22
CA GLU A 121 -19.97 -1.71 10.04
C GLU A 121 -21.46 -1.34 9.93
N LEU A 122 -22.00 -1.24 8.72
CA LEU A 122 -23.40 -0.89 8.48
C LEU A 122 -24.37 -1.93 9.05
N ALA A 123 -23.96 -3.20 9.07
CA ALA A 123 -24.71 -4.28 9.68
C ALA A 123 -24.58 -4.33 11.21
N GLY A 124 -23.70 -3.49 11.80
CA GLY A 124 -23.52 -3.41 13.25
C GLY A 124 -22.62 -4.50 13.84
N TYR A 125 -21.88 -5.23 13.01
CA TYR A 125 -20.93 -6.25 13.46
C TYR A 125 -19.63 -5.66 13.98
N THR A 126 -19.18 -4.52 13.42
CA THR A 126 -17.94 -3.84 13.82
C THR A 126 -18.19 -2.36 14.13
N SER A 127 -17.32 -1.74 14.90
CA SER A 127 -17.42 -0.30 15.20
C SER A 127 -17.05 0.55 13.98
N THR A 128 -17.66 1.72 13.85
CA THR A 128 -17.43 2.63 12.71
C THR A 128 -15.94 2.98 12.56
N GLY A 129 -15.41 2.80 11.36
CA GLY A 129 -14.02 3.07 11.00
C GLY A 129 -13.01 2.09 11.61
N HIS A 130 -13.44 0.97 12.17
CA HIS A 130 -12.55 -0.05 12.74
C HIS A 130 -11.62 -0.63 11.69
N ALA A 131 -12.17 -1.10 10.57
CA ALA A 131 -11.39 -1.72 9.51
C ALA A 131 -10.32 -0.78 8.93
N GLU A 132 -10.67 0.50 8.74
CA GLU A 132 -9.73 1.51 8.26
C GLU A 132 -8.62 1.79 9.27
N ARG A 133 -8.95 1.95 10.58
CA ARG A 133 -7.93 2.17 11.61
C ARG A 133 -6.96 1.00 11.72
N VAL A 134 -7.48 -0.23 11.70
CA VAL A 134 -6.66 -1.46 11.71
C VAL A 134 -5.77 -1.51 10.45
N ALA A 135 -6.30 -1.22 9.26
CA ALA A 135 -5.53 -1.24 8.03
C ALA A 135 -4.42 -0.20 8.00
N GLU A 136 -4.70 1.05 8.39
CA GLU A 136 -3.69 2.12 8.44
C GLU A 136 -2.54 1.81 9.41
N LEU A 137 -2.90 1.28 10.58
CA LEU A 137 -1.91 0.94 11.59
C LEU A 137 -1.12 -0.30 11.18
N ALA A 138 -1.77 -1.33 10.62
CA ALA A 138 -1.12 -2.53 10.11
C ALA A 138 -0.10 -2.22 9.01
N VAL A 139 -0.45 -1.36 8.03
CA VAL A 139 0.47 -0.92 6.97
C VAL A 139 1.66 -0.15 7.55
N THR A 140 1.44 0.67 8.57
CA THR A 140 2.53 1.39 9.25
C THR A 140 3.50 0.40 9.92
N VAL A 141 2.97 -0.55 10.68
CA VAL A 141 3.76 -1.61 11.34
C VAL A 141 4.47 -2.50 10.32
N GLY A 142 3.76 -2.90 9.24
CA GLY A 142 4.35 -3.72 8.17
C GLY A 142 5.53 -3.03 7.46
N ARG A 143 5.43 -1.72 7.24
CA ARG A 143 6.53 -0.92 6.67
C ARG A 143 7.74 -0.87 7.60
N ASP A 144 7.52 -0.69 8.88
CA ASP A 144 8.59 -0.70 9.89
C ASP A 144 9.29 -2.07 9.98
N LEU A 145 8.55 -3.15 9.75
CA LEU A 145 9.06 -4.52 9.69
C LEU A 145 9.66 -4.91 8.33
N GLY A 146 9.78 -3.96 7.39
CA GLY A 146 10.48 -4.15 6.12
C GLY A 146 9.69 -4.88 5.03
N MET A 147 8.35 -4.94 5.12
CA MET A 147 7.52 -5.53 4.07
C MET A 147 7.63 -4.75 2.76
N SER A 148 7.66 -5.47 1.64
CA SER A 148 7.62 -4.88 0.30
C SER A 148 6.26 -4.24 -0.01
N GLU A 149 6.21 -3.34 -0.99
CA GLU A 149 4.94 -2.68 -1.39
C GLU A 149 3.84 -3.67 -1.79
N ARG A 150 4.20 -4.81 -2.38
CA ARG A 150 3.24 -5.88 -2.72
C ARG A 150 2.68 -6.55 -1.46
N GLU A 151 3.53 -6.84 -0.50
CA GLU A 151 3.12 -7.42 0.79
C GLU A 151 2.29 -6.43 1.60
N LEU A 152 2.65 -5.13 1.59
CA LEU A 152 1.89 -4.07 2.23
C LEU A 152 0.49 -3.92 1.62
N GLN A 153 0.35 -4.05 0.30
CA GLN A 153 -0.95 -4.05 -0.36
C GLN A 153 -1.81 -5.26 0.07
N THR A 154 -1.21 -6.46 0.14
CA THR A 154 -1.89 -7.67 0.63
C THR A 154 -2.32 -7.50 2.07
N LEU A 155 -1.45 -6.93 2.93
CA LEU A 155 -1.74 -6.63 4.32
C LEU A 155 -2.87 -5.60 4.47
N GLU A 156 -2.88 -4.51 3.69
CA GLU A 156 -3.95 -3.51 3.68
C GLU A 156 -5.30 -4.16 3.38
N TYR A 157 -5.35 -4.98 2.32
CA TYR A 157 -6.59 -5.63 1.91
C TYR A 157 -7.06 -6.67 2.94
N ALA A 158 -6.15 -7.45 3.50
CA ALA A 158 -6.48 -8.39 4.54
C ALA A 158 -6.97 -7.67 5.82
N ALA A 159 -6.33 -6.58 6.21
CA ALA A 159 -6.73 -5.78 7.36
C ALA A 159 -8.10 -5.11 7.18
N LEU A 160 -8.43 -4.64 5.97
CA LEU A 160 -9.76 -4.10 5.67
C LEU A 160 -10.87 -5.18 5.74
N LEU A 161 -10.55 -6.44 5.43
CA LEU A 161 -11.51 -7.53 5.31
C LEU A 161 -11.45 -8.55 6.45
N HIS A 162 -10.63 -8.29 7.49
CA HIS A 162 -10.36 -9.27 8.53
C HIS A 162 -11.59 -9.73 9.30
N ASP A 163 -12.57 -8.88 9.41
CA ASP A 163 -13.83 -9.10 10.12
C ASP A 163 -15.00 -9.48 9.19
N LEU A 164 -14.75 -9.68 7.90
CA LEU A 164 -15.83 -10.01 6.94
C LEU A 164 -16.61 -11.27 7.36
N GLY A 165 -15.96 -12.23 7.97
CA GLY A 165 -16.60 -13.46 8.47
C GLY A 165 -17.56 -13.24 9.63
N GLN A 166 -17.54 -12.10 10.31
CA GLN A 166 -18.51 -11.80 11.38
C GLN A 166 -19.95 -11.78 10.86
N VAL A 167 -20.17 -11.53 9.56
CA VAL A 167 -21.52 -11.62 8.96
C VAL A 167 -22.13 -13.04 9.00
N CYS A 168 -21.31 -14.05 9.24
CA CYS A 168 -21.75 -15.44 9.39
C CYS A 168 -22.18 -15.80 10.82
N ILE A 169 -21.92 -14.91 11.81
CA ILE A 169 -22.33 -15.13 13.20
C ILE A 169 -23.78 -14.66 13.39
N VAL A 170 -24.54 -15.42 14.17
CA VAL A 170 -25.96 -15.13 14.41
C VAL A 170 -26.13 -13.90 15.32
N GLU A 171 -25.30 -13.77 16.35
CA GLU A 171 -25.34 -12.65 17.28
C GLU A 171 -24.04 -11.84 17.18
N PRO A 172 -24.12 -10.52 16.89
CA PRO A 172 -22.96 -9.66 16.85
C PRO A 172 -22.17 -9.71 18.15
N LEU A 173 -20.84 -9.71 18.04
CA LEU A 173 -19.95 -9.65 19.21
C LEU A 173 -20.12 -8.33 19.97
N PRO A 174 -19.97 -8.31 21.31
CA PRO A 174 -20.01 -7.08 22.08
C PRO A 174 -18.99 -6.07 21.55
N HIS A 175 -19.46 -4.88 21.18
CA HIS A 175 -18.68 -3.81 20.54
C HIS A 175 -18.01 -4.22 19.21
N GLY A 176 -18.35 -5.37 18.64
CA GLY A 176 -17.68 -5.94 17.45
C GLY A 176 -16.27 -6.45 17.74
N ALA A 177 -15.85 -6.52 18.99
CA ALA A 177 -14.48 -6.81 19.39
C ALA A 177 -14.19 -8.31 19.36
N THR A 178 -13.49 -8.76 18.31
CA THR A 178 -13.14 -10.19 18.13
C THR A 178 -12.20 -10.70 19.23
N VAL A 179 -11.42 -9.83 19.85
CA VAL A 179 -10.52 -10.20 20.98
C VAL A 179 -11.28 -10.73 22.19
N LEU A 180 -12.59 -10.44 22.32
CA LEU A 180 -13.45 -10.93 23.38
C LEU A 180 -14.15 -12.27 23.06
N ALA A 181 -14.11 -12.71 21.80
CA ALA A 181 -14.70 -13.96 21.37
C ALA A 181 -13.83 -15.15 21.83
N ALA A 182 -14.47 -16.34 21.95
CA ALA A 182 -13.73 -17.57 22.21
C ALA A 182 -12.71 -17.85 21.08
N PRO A 183 -11.56 -18.47 21.37
CA PRO A 183 -10.55 -18.76 20.36
C PRO A 183 -11.08 -19.53 19.13
N THR A 184 -12.03 -20.42 19.33
CA THR A 184 -12.72 -21.15 18.24
C THR A 184 -13.52 -20.23 17.34
N ASP A 185 -14.20 -19.24 17.91
CA ASP A 185 -15.02 -18.29 17.15
C ASP A 185 -14.14 -17.33 16.38
N GLN A 186 -13.02 -16.89 16.98
CA GLN A 186 -12.01 -16.06 16.27
C GLN A 186 -11.45 -16.82 15.05
N GLN A 187 -11.15 -18.11 15.20
CA GLN A 187 -10.68 -18.96 14.08
C GLN A 187 -11.76 -19.12 13.01
N GLN A 188 -13.02 -19.32 13.43
CA GLN A 188 -14.13 -19.46 12.50
C GLN A 188 -14.36 -18.17 11.69
N ILE A 189 -14.32 -16.99 12.33
CA ILE A 189 -14.41 -15.68 11.64
C ILE A 189 -13.32 -15.54 10.58
N GLY A 190 -12.07 -15.91 10.91
CA GLY A 190 -10.97 -15.90 9.96
C GLY A 190 -11.18 -16.87 8.78
N ALA A 191 -11.66 -18.06 9.05
CA ALA A 191 -11.97 -19.07 8.04
C ALA A 191 -13.12 -18.60 7.13
N ASP A 192 -14.20 -18.07 7.69
CA ASP A 192 -15.35 -17.58 6.94
C ASP A 192 -14.96 -16.37 6.06
N SER A 193 -14.14 -15.44 6.59
CA SER A 193 -13.59 -14.34 5.80
C SER A 193 -12.78 -14.84 4.60
N ALA A 194 -11.92 -15.84 4.82
CA ALA A 194 -11.12 -16.46 3.75
C ALA A 194 -11.98 -17.19 2.72
N ASP A 195 -13.02 -17.89 3.16
CA ASP A 195 -13.91 -18.65 2.28
C ASP A 195 -14.82 -17.76 1.43
N ILE A 196 -15.30 -16.62 1.99
CA ILE A 196 -16.03 -15.61 1.22
C ILE A 196 -15.14 -15.07 0.09
N LEU A 197 -13.88 -14.70 0.38
CA LEU A 197 -12.95 -14.23 -0.64
C LEU A 197 -12.54 -15.33 -1.63
N GLY A 198 -12.37 -16.55 -1.17
CA GLY A 198 -12.06 -17.70 -2.03
C GLY A 198 -13.13 -17.96 -3.09
N ARG A 199 -14.42 -17.75 -2.77
CA ARG A 199 -15.54 -17.87 -3.73
C ARG A 199 -15.52 -16.79 -4.81
N ILE A 200 -15.01 -15.61 -4.49
CA ILE A 200 -14.86 -14.51 -5.47
C ILE A 200 -13.68 -14.78 -6.41
N GLY A 201 -12.75 -15.67 -6.04
CA GLY A 201 -11.59 -16.06 -6.85
C GLY A 201 -10.52 -14.97 -7.00
N VAL A 202 -10.59 -13.94 -6.15
CA VAL A 202 -9.68 -12.79 -6.17
C VAL A 202 -8.85 -12.81 -4.88
N PHE A 203 -7.54 -12.50 -4.98
CA PHE A 203 -6.64 -12.35 -3.83
C PHE A 203 -6.38 -13.60 -2.95
N PRO A 204 -5.80 -14.68 -3.51
CA PRO A 204 -5.51 -15.89 -2.73
C PRO A 204 -4.56 -15.66 -1.55
N GLU A 205 -3.63 -14.70 -1.67
CA GLU A 205 -2.69 -14.32 -0.60
C GLU A 205 -3.44 -13.63 0.56
N VAL A 206 -4.44 -12.79 0.26
CA VAL A 206 -5.32 -12.17 1.27
C VAL A 206 -6.14 -13.23 1.99
N ALA A 207 -6.76 -14.17 1.26
CA ALA A 207 -7.54 -15.25 1.86
C ALA A 207 -6.70 -16.12 2.80
N ARG A 208 -5.44 -16.45 2.42
CA ARG A 208 -4.50 -17.16 3.31
C ARG A 208 -4.23 -16.36 4.58
N THR A 209 -3.92 -15.07 4.45
CA THR A 209 -3.66 -14.19 5.59
C THR A 209 -4.83 -14.15 6.56
N LEU A 210 -6.07 -14.05 6.04
CA LEU A 210 -7.29 -14.03 6.85
C LEU A 210 -7.55 -15.35 7.57
N ARG A 211 -7.30 -16.48 6.93
CA ARG A 211 -7.47 -17.80 7.54
C ARG A 211 -6.58 -17.98 8.76
N ASP A 212 -5.38 -17.46 8.69
CA ASP A 212 -4.36 -17.63 9.72
C ASP A 212 -4.34 -16.48 10.76
N GLN A 213 -5.18 -15.44 10.60
CA GLN A 213 -5.13 -14.24 11.45
C GLN A 213 -5.41 -14.48 12.94
N ALA A 214 -6.20 -15.48 13.27
CA ALA A 214 -6.52 -15.83 14.65
C ALA A 214 -5.49 -16.78 15.29
N THR A 215 -4.54 -17.29 14.52
CA THR A 215 -3.55 -18.27 15.00
C THR A 215 -2.62 -17.65 16.05
N PRO A 216 -2.48 -18.24 17.25
CA PRO A 216 -1.60 -17.70 18.29
C PRO A 216 -0.14 -17.88 17.93
N TYR A 217 0.71 -16.90 18.33
CA TYR A 217 2.14 -16.88 17.98
C TYR A 217 2.91 -18.10 18.52
N ARG A 218 2.47 -18.74 19.60
CA ARG A 218 3.05 -20.00 20.10
C ARG A 218 3.13 -21.07 19.04
N GLN A 219 2.23 -21.09 18.05
CA GLN A 219 2.26 -22.07 16.95
C GLN A 219 3.54 -21.94 16.11
N VAL A 220 4.01 -20.70 15.91
CA VAL A 220 5.30 -20.44 15.27
C VAL A 220 6.45 -20.86 16.18
N ARG A 221 6.43 -20.41 17.44
CA ARG A 221 7.54 -20.56 18.39
C ARG A 221 7.76 -22.00 18.83
N GLU A 222 6.67 -22.73 19.11
CA GLU A 222 6.73 -24.08 19.71
C GLU A 222 6.62 -25.18 18.68
N PHE A 223 5.88 -24.96 17.59
CA PHE A 223 5.61 -25.99 16.58
C PHE A 223 6.21 -25.69 15.20
N GLY A 224 6.86 -24.53 15.04
CA GLY A 224 7.50 -24.16 13.77
C GLY A 224 6.51 -23.91 12.63
N GLN A 225 5.24 -23.59 12.94
CA GLN A 225 4.24 -23.32 11.91
C GLN A 225 4.63 -22.11 11.08
N ASP A 226 4.55 -22.23 9.76
CA ASP A 226 4.73 -21.11 8.82
C ASP A 226 3.51 -20.19 8.86
N LEU A 227 3.55 -19.17 9.74
CA LEU A 227 2.50 -18.18 9.88
C LEU A 227 2.92 -16.89 9.18
N PRO A 228 2.17 -16.41 8.17
CA PRO A 228 2.49 -15.19 7.46
C PRO A 228 2.68 -14.00 8.40
N LEU A 229 3.68 -13.15 8.13
CA LEU A 229 3.90 -11.93 8.92
C LEU A 229 2.66 -11.03 8.91
N ALA A 230 1.95 -10.94 7.78
CA ALA A 230 0.71 -10.19 7.65
C ALA A 230 -0.37 -10.67 8.64
N SER A 231 -0.54 -12.00 8.83
CA SER A 231 -1.51 -12.55 9.80
C SER A 231 -1.14 -12.18 11.24
N ARG A 232 0.17 -12.24 11.58
CA ARG A 232 0.68 -11.83 12.90
C ARG A 232 0.46 -10.34 13.17
N ILE A 233 0.65 -9.49 12.15
CA ILE A 233 0.41 -8.04 12.24
C ILE A 233 -1.08 -7.77 12.46
N ILE A 234 -1.97 -8.38 11.67
CA ILE A 234 -3.42 -8.18 11.81
C ILE A 234 -3.86 -8.58 13.22
N LYS A 235 -3.44 -9.75 13.71
CA LYS A 235 -3.78 -10.22 15.08
C LYS A 235 -3.40 -9.19 16.15
N VAL A 236 -2.21 -8.62 16.06
CA VAL A 236 -1.70 -7.65 17.03
C VAL A 236 -2.44 -6.32 16.94
N VAL A 237 -2.58 -5.78 15.72
CA VAL A 237 -3.19 -4.46 15.50
C VAL A 237 -4.68 -4.48 15.77
N ASN A 238 -5.37 -5.55 15.37
CA ASN A 238 -6.78 -5.73 15.68
C ASN A 238 -7.02 -5.83 17.19
N ALA A 239 -6.26 -6.66 17.90
CA ALA A 239 -6.39 -6.76 19.34
C ALA A 239 -6.15 -5.42 20.06
N TYR A 240 -5.20 -4.62 19.56
CA TYR A 240 -4.97 -3.27 20.08
C TYR A 240 -6.19 -2.36 19.88
N ASP A 241 -6.74 -2.27 18.66
CA ASP A 241 -7.92 -1.43 18.36
C ASP A 241 -9.13 -1.88 19.18
N ASP A 242 -9.39 -3.18 19.26
CA ASP A 242 -10.46 -3.78 20.08
C ASP A 242 -10.30 -3.40 21.55
N PHE A 243 -9.12 -3.56 22.15
CA PHE A 243 -8.90 -3.19 23.54
C PHE A 243 -9.08 -1.69 23.78
N VAL A 244 -8.62 -0.83 22.87
CA VAL A 244 -8.84 0.62 22.96
C VAL A 244 -10.33 0.97 22.96
N GLN A 245 -11.16 0.21 22.20
CA GLN A 245 -12.62 0.42 22.14
C GLN A 245 -13.33 -0.06 23.41
N VAL A 246 -12.90 -1.18 23.97
CA VAL A 246 -13.59 -1.85 25.09
C VAL A 246 -13.14 -1.32 26.46
N LEU A 247 -11.86 -0.98 26.60
CA LEU A 247 -11.33 -0.51 27.88
C LEU A 247 -11.82 0.89 28.22
N GLN A 248 -12.12 1.12 29.50
CA GLN A 248 -12.55 2.41 30.03
C GLN A 248 -11.37 3.11 30.72
N GLY A 249 -11.44 4.44 30.80
CA GLY A 249 -10.43 5.25 31.49
C GLY A 249 -9.84 6.36 30.62
N LYS A 250 -8.94 7.15 31.24
CA LYS A 250 -8.34 8.31 30.56
C LYS A 250 -7.22 7.93 29.59
N ASP A 251 -6.54 6.81 29.84
CA ASP A 251 -5.44 6.33 28.99
C ASP A 251 -5.71 4.91 28.50
N ARG A 252 -6.69 4.80 27.60
CA ARG A 252 -7.09 3.51 27.02
C ARG A 252 -5.98 2.88 26.17
N GLN A 253 -5.12 3.71 25.57
CA GLN A 253 -4.02 3.22 24.74
C GLN A 253 -2.97 2.50 25.59
N ALA A 254 -2.53 3.11 26.71
CA ALA A 254 -1.59 2.45 27.61
C ALA A 254 -2.18 1.17 28.21
N ALA A 255 -3.46 1.20 28.64
CA ALA A 255 -4.13 0.03 29.18
C ALA A 255 -4.27 -1.10 28.14
N ALA A 256 -4.50 -0.78 26.86
CA ALA A 256 -4.53 -1.75 25.78
C ALA A 256 -3.15 -2.42 25.59
N ILE A 257 -2.07 -1.65 25.58
CA ILE A 257 -0.70 -2.17 25.50
C ILE A 257 -0.36 -3.07 26.70
N GLU A 258 -0.71 -2.65 27.92
CA GLU A 258 -0.53 -3.50 29.11
C GLU A 258 -1.28 -4.83 28.98
N ARG A 259 -2.53 -4.79 28.50
CA ARG A 259 -3.32 -6.00 28.28
C ARG A 259 -2.68 -6.93 27.27
N MET A 260 -2.12 -6.40 26.18
CA MET A 260 -1.43 -7.18 25.18
C MET A 260 -0.14 -7.83 25.72
N HIS A 261 0.58 -7.16 26.63
CA HIS A 261 1.79 -7.72 27.24
C HIS A 261 1.53 -9.00 28.02
N LEU A 262 0.31 -9.22 28.54
CA LEU A 262 -0.05 -10.47 29.21
C LEU A 262 -0.06 -11.68 28.26
N GLY A 263 -0.24 -11.46 26.96
CA GLY A 263 -0.21 -12.49 25.91
C GLY A 263 1.09 -12.51 25.09
N LEU A 264 2.09 -11.71 25.48
CA LEU A 264 3.32 -11.55 24.72
C LEU A 264 4.07 -12.89 24.57
N GLY A 265 4.49 -13.23 23.37
CA GLY A 265 5.18 -14.48 23.06
C GLY A 265 4.30 -15.74 23.08
N TYR A 266 3.05 -15.64 23.50
CA TYR A 266 2.07 -16.71 23.47
C TYR A 266 0.98 -16.47 22.41
N GLU A 267 0.20 -15.38 22.58
CA GLU A 267 -0.81 -14.95 21.61
C GLU A 267 -0.22 -14.04 20.55
N TYR A 268 0.64 -13.11 20.95
CA TYR A 268 1.16 -12.03 20.13
C TYR A 268 2.64 -12.18 19.86
N ASP A 269 3.05 -11.89 18.61
CA ASP A 269 4.45 -11.83 18.24
C ASP A 269 5.13 -10.61 18.89
N PRO A 270 6.18 -10.81 19.74
CA PRO A 270 6.87 -9.71 20.41
C PRO A 270 7.42 -8.65 19.45
N HIS A 271 8.00 -9.06 18.30
CA HIS A 271 8.55 -8.13 17.33
C HIS A 271 7.46 -7.23 16.69
N VAL A 272 6.26 -7.79 16.48
CA VAL A 272 5.13 -7.02 15.96
C VAL A 272 4.57 -6.07 17.02
N VAL A 273 4.51 -6.50 18.29
CA VAL A 273 4.06 -5.63 19.39
C VAL A 273 5.04 -4.47 19.60
N ASP A 274 6.35 -4.70 19.55
CA ASP A 274 7.36 -3.65 19.65
C ASP A 274 7.23 -2.63 18.51
N ALA A 275 7.07 -3.11 17.28
CA ALA A 275 6.86 -2.24 16.11
C ALA A 275 5.55 -1.43 16.23
N LEU A 276 4.47 -2.03 16.76
CA LEU A 276 3.22 -1.32 17.05
C LEU A 276 3.44 -0.19 18.06
N VAL A 277 4.11 -0.47 19.18
CA VAL A 277 4.39 0.53 20.23
C VAL A 277 5.19 1.70 19.65
N ASP A 278 6.20 1.41 18.84
CA ASP A 278 7.01 2.45 18.19
C ASP A 278 6.20 3.27 17.17
N ALA A 279 5.31 2.63 16.39
CA ALA A 279 4.41 3.33 15.48
C ALA A 279 3.45 4.27 16.24
N LEU A 280 2.90 3.83 17.37
CA LEU A 280 2.01 4.63 18.21
C LEU A 280 2.74 5.83 18.83
N ARG A 281 3.97 5.64 19.31
CA ARG A 281 4.81 6.74 19.84
C ARG A 281 5.07 7.83 18.80
N ARG A 282 5.30 7.45 17.55
CA ARG A 282 5.49 8.43 16.46
C ARG A 282 4.21 9.19 16.09
N ARG A 283 3.04 8.58 16.28
CA ARG A 283 1.73 9.23 16.05
C ARG A 283 1.28 10.13 17.20
N ALA A 284 1.82 9.93 18.42
CA ALA A 284 1.53 10.80 19.54
C ALA A 284 2.04 12.22 19.25
N PRO A 285 1.24 13.30 19.48
CA PRO A 285 1.71 14.66 19.31
C PRO A 285 2.92 14.86 20.23
N GLN A 286 4.05 15.31 19.64
CA GLN A 286 5.23 15.68 20.39
C GLN A 286 4.84 16.87 21.29
N VAL A 287 4.66 16.62 22.58
CA VAL A 287 4.53 17.70 23.57
C VAL A 287 5.87 18.45 23.55
N PRO A 288 5.90 19.75 23.18
CA PRO A 288 7.15 20.50 23.22
C PRO A 288 7.71 20.46 24.63
N ALA A 289 9.02 20.16 24.74
CA ALA A 289 9.71 20.15 26.02
C ALA A 289 9.51 21.51 26.72
N PRO A 290 9.23 21.56 28.02
CA PRO A 290 9.11 22.81 28.76
C PRO A 290 10.42 23.59 28.59
N GLN A 291 10.32 24.78 28.01
CA GLN A 291 11.43 25.72 27.93
C GLN A 291 11.84 26.07 29.38
N ARG A 292 13.07 25.68 29.75
CA ARG A 292 13.69 26.06 31.02
C ARG A 292 14.27 27.47 30.94
#